data_b8ef41b7fea606696299d6276ac7bb18
#
_entry.id   b8ef41b7fea606696299d6276ac7bb18
#
_cell.length_a   1.000
_cell.length_b   1.000
_cell.length_c   1.000
_cell.angle_alpha   90.00
_cell.angle_beta   90.00
_cell.angle_gamma   90.00
#
_symmetry.space_group_name_H-M   'P 1'
#
loop_
_entity.id
_entity.type
_entity.pdbx_description
1 polymer ?
#
loop_
_entity_poly.entity_id
_entity_poly.type
_entity_poly.pdbx_seq_one_letter_code
_entity_poly.pdbx_strand_id
1 'polypeptide(L)'
;MEDLEGIIKNTLFVEGPIPFARFMEMALYYPGLGYYTSGQRRTGAYGDYYTSPQAHPVFSALLALQLERMWQLIGRPKTFHVVEAGAGEGQLAQDILSYSRRLEEGFQEALVYIATDLSFGGTRVGEVRFDTPPLLTVASRGLPFHNLRGCILSNELLDAFPVHRLVAKGGALKEIYVTLAGNALVEVLGEVSVPISDLLGVQMSLPPEGSTLEICPQVWEWMAEAARALMEGFLLTIDYGYWDTPKEGTVTSYRRHSTASPYERVGQQDLTAHVDFGAVMEAGRRVGLTPLGLVSQRPFLMDLGLGAFKEAAARLRLPQRQHQANQMAMLDLARPEGLGSFGVMIQYKGGLPFSMGDLALERQVKDRLAAGDLPAPLLSREHIPLVEGRYPHLAWEY
;
A
#
# COMPACT_ATOMS: atom_id res chain seq x y z
N MET A 1 -30.94 11.48 6.74
CA MET A 1 -30.19 10.71 5.72
C MET A 1 -29.95 9.34 6.32
N GLU A 2 -30.19 8.29 5.58
CA GLU A 2 -29.89 6.92 5.98
C GLU A 2 -28.39 6.78 6.14
N ASP A 3 -27.92 6.21 7.26
CA ASP A 3 -26.50 5.94 7.46
C ASP A 3 -26.12 4.62 6.79
N LEU A 4 -24.82 4.36 6.64
CA LEU A 4 -24.34 3.15 5.95
C LEU A 4 -24.77 1.88 6.69
N GLU A 5 -24.82 1.91 8.01
CA GLU A 5 -25.24 0.77 8.83
C GLU A 5 -26.72 0.41 8.55
N GLY A 6 -27.57 1.42 8.42
CA GLY A 6 -28.98 1.25 8.03
C GLY A 6 -29.12 0.63 6.64
N ILE A 7 -28.32 1.09 5.67
CA ILE A 7 -28.33 0.54 4.30
C ILE A 7 -27.90 -0.93 4.32
N ILE A 8 -26.85 -1.28 5.05
CA ILE A 8 -26.38 -2.67 5.16
C ILE A 8 -27.45 -3.55 5.84
N LYS A 9 -28.08 -3.06 6.92
CA LYS A 9 -29.17 -3.80 7.59
C LYS A 9 -30.36 -4.01 6.66
N ASN A 10 -30.72 -3.02 5.87
CA ASN A 10 -31.78 -3.18 4.87
C ASN A 10 -31.40 -4.20 3.78
N THR A 11 -30.14 -4.17 3.30
CA THR A 11 -29.63 -5.18 2.36
C THR A 11 -29.75 -6.60 2.95
N LEU A 12 -29.33 -6.78 4.20
CA LEU A 12 -29.42 -8.07 4.90
C LEU A 12 -30.88 -8.51 5.14
N PHE A 13 -31.79 -7.58 5.35
CA PHE A 13 -33.21 -7.89 5.51
C PHE A 13 -33.84 -8.36 4.18
N VAL A 14 -33.45 -7.75 3.05
CA VAL A 14 -34.03 -8.03 1.73
C VAL A 14 -33.37 -9.26 1.09
N GLU A 15 -32.05 -9.36 1.13
CA GLU A 15 -31.28 -10.38 0.40
C GLU A 15 -30.86 -11.57 1.28
N GLY A 16 -30.97 -11.45 2.61
CA GLY A 16 -30.43 -12.43 3.54
C GLY A 16 -28.94 -12.22 3.83
N PRO A 17 -28.24 -13.24 4.37
CA PRO A 17 -26.82 -13.17 4.67
C PRO A 17 -25.99 -12.87 3.42
N ILE A 18 -25.02 -11.95 3.53
CA ILE A 18 -24.09 -11.60 2.44
C ILE A 18 -22.67 -12.08 2.76
N PRO A 19 -21.83 -12.47 1.77
CA PRO A 19 -20.43 -12.80 2.01
C PRO A 19 -19.68 -11.67 2.69
N PHE A 20 -18.70 -12.00 3.56
CA PHE A 20 -17.89 -10.98 4.24
C PHE A 20 -17.22 -10.02 3.24
N ALA A 21 -16.77 -10.50 2.07
CA ALA A 21 -16.20 -9.65 1.02
C ALA A 21 -17.15 -8.54 0.59
N ARG A 22 -18.44 -8.85 0.39
CA ARG A 22 -19.44 -7.83 0.04
C ARG A 22 -19.70 -6.84 1.18
N PHE A 23 -19.70 -7.32 2.42
CA PHE A 23 -19.80 -6.45 3.60
C PHE A 23 -18.59 -5.50 3.67
N MET A 24 -17.38 -6.00 3.50
CA MET A 24 -16.14 -5.20 3.49
C MET A 24 -16.17 -4.17 2.35
N GLU A 25 -16.61 -4.58 1.14
CA GLU A 25 -16.78 -3.65 0.02
C GLU A 25 -17.74 -2.51 0.35
N MET A 26 -18.90 -2.82 0.94
CA MET A 26 -19.87 -1.79 1.34
C MET A 26 -19.29 -0.88 2.43
N ALA A 27 -18.62 -1.45 3.44
CA ALA A 27 -18.05 -0.69 4.54
C ALA A 27 -16.96 0.28 4.08
N LEU A 28 -16.12 -0.12 3.13
CA LEU A 28 -15.00 0.68 2.65
C LEU A 28 -15.36 1.61 1.48
N TYR A 29 -16.19 1.14 0.53
CA TYR A 29 -16.33 1.76 -0.79
C TYR A 29 -17.74 2.20 -1.16
N TYR A 30 -18.74 2.08 -0.25
CA TYR A 30 -20.09 2.55 -0.56
C TYR A 30 -20.07 4.05 -0.93
N PRO A 31 -20.67 4.47 -2.06
CA PRO A 31 -20.59 5.85 -2.56
C PRO A 31 -20.98 6.90 -1.51
N GLY A 32 -20.03 7.76 -1.14
CA GLY A 32 -20.25 8.87 -0.22
C GLY A 32 -20.39 8.52 1.27
N LEU A 33 -20.48 7.24 1.63
CA LEU A 33 -20.68 6.78 3.01
C LEU A 33 -19.63 5.76 3.46
N GLY A 34 -18.98 5.08 2.53
CA GLY A 34 -17.91 4.12 2.82
C GLY A 34 -16.66 4.82 3.36
N TYR A 35 -15.85 4.05 4.06
CA TYR A 35 -14.64 4.57 4.71
C TYR A 35 -13.76 5.35 3.73
N TYR A 36 -13.43 4.88 2.54
CA TYR A 36 -12.61 5.56 1.54
C TYR A 36 -13.36 6.55 0.64
N THR A 37 -14.69 6.63 0.73
CA THR A 37 -15.51 7.47 -0.17
C THR A 37 -16.21 8.62 0.53
N SER A 38 -16.24 8.68 1.86
CA SER A 38 -16.96 9.68 2.65
C SER A 38 -16.26 11.05 2.73
N GLY A 39 -15.08 11.23 2.14
CA GLY A 39 -14.33 12.50 2.14
C GLY A 39 -13.75 12.94 3.48
N GLN A 40 -13.73 12.07 4.50
CA GLN A 40 -13.12 12.38 5.80
C GLN A 40 -11.61 12.11 5.76
N ARG A 41 -10.82 12.90 6.50
CA ARG A 41 -9.37 12.72 6.67
C ARG A 41 -9.10 11.50 7.55
N ARG A 42 -8.18 10.58 7.13
CA ARG A 42 -8.09 9.24 7.72
C ARG A 42 -6.71 8.80 8.17
N THR A 43 -5.68 9.42 7.61
CA THR A 43 -4.29 9.07 7.88
C THR A 43 -3.60 10.13 8.75
N GLY A 44 -2.48 9.78 9.37
CA GLY A 44 -1.64 10.68 10.17
C GLY A 44 -1.93 10.63 11.67
N ALA A 45 -1.38 11.59 12.41
CA ALA A 45 -1.42 11.64 13.89
C ALA A 45 -2.84 11.67 14.48
N TYR A 46 -3.80 12.18 13.72
CA TYR A 46 -5.21 12.30 14.09
C TYR A 46 -6.11 11.30 13.34
N GLY A 47 -5.52 10.44 12.50
CA GLY A 47 -6.21 9.40 11.73
C GLY A 47 -6.30 8.07 12.47
N ASP A 48 -6.68 7.03 11.76
CA ASP A 48 -6.86 5.70 12.31
C ASP A 48 -5.54 4.89 12.29
N TYR A 49 -4.62 5.21 11.36
CA TYR A 49 -3.31 4.59 11.20
C TYR A 49 -2.28 5.58 10.61
N TYR A 50 -1.01 5.17 10.58
CA TYR A 50 0.07 5.93 9.93
C TYR A 50 0.82 5.01 8.96
N THR A 51 1.29 5.59 7.88
CA THR A 51 1.97 4.90 6.78
C THR A 51 3.47 5.22 6.73
N SER A 52 4.24 4.42 6.00
CA SER A 52 5.69 4.64 5.83
C SER A 52 6.05 6.03 5.30
N PRO A 53 5.34 6.62 4.30
CA PRO A 53 5.59 8.00 3.86
C PRO A 53 5.44 9.04 4.96
N GLN A 54 4.47 8.85 5.86
CA GLN A 54 4.21 9.78 6.97
C GLN A 54 5.23 9.67 8.10
N ALA A 55 5.88 8.51 8.24
CA ALA A 55 6.85 8.30 9.32
C ALA A 55 8.09 9.17 9.16
N HIS A 56 8.69 9.23 7.96
CA HIS A 56 9.87 10.05 7.67
C HIS A 56 10.09 10.21 6.16
N PRO A 57 10.44 11.42 5.66
CA PRO A 57 10.64 11.66 4.21
C PRO A 57 11.80 10.87 3.60
N VAL A 58 12.66 10.24 4.41
CA VAL A 58 13.70 9.33 3.89
C VAL A 58 13.12 8.13 3.17
N PHE A 59 11.91 7.66 3.53
CA PHE A 59 11.22 6.59 2.82
C PHE A 59 10.99 6.97 1.35
N SER A 60 10.41 8.12 1.12
CA SER A 60 10.13 8.65 -0.22
C SER A 60 11.42 8.99 -0.98
N ALA A 61 12.46 9.46 -0.29
CA ALA A 61 13.77 9.70 -0.90
C ALA A 61 14.43 8.41 -1.39
N LEU A 62 14.35 7.33 -0.60
CA LEU A 62 14.85 6.00 -0.99
C LEU A 62 14.06 5.44 -2.18
N LEU A 63 12.75 5.63 -2.20
CA LEU A 63 11.93 5.25 -3.36
C LEU A 63 12.25 6.09 -4.59
N ALA A 64 12.53 7.39 -4.46
CA ALA A 64 12.97 8.23 -5.58
C ALA A 64 14.28 7.71 -6.20
N LEU A 65 15.24 7.31 -5.36
CA LEU A 65 16.49 6.67 -5.81
C LEU A 65 16.24 5.32 -6.48
N GLN A 66 15.30 4.53 -5.94
CA GLN A 66 14.90 3.26 -6.55
C GLN A 66 14.28 3.46 -7.93
N LEU A 67 13.45 4.49 -8.09
CA LEU A 67 12.83 4.85 -9.38
C LEU A 67 13.87 5.36 -10.38
N GLU A 68 14.85 6.18 -9.95
CA GLU A 68 16.01 6.57 -10.77
C GLU A 68 16.77 5.32 -11.25
N ARG A 69 17.01 4.35 -10.36
CA ARG A 69 17.67 3.09 -10.73
C ARG A 69 16.86 2.27 -11.73
N MET A 70 15.56 2.15 -11.53
CA MET A 70 14.66 1.46 -12.45
C MET A 70 14.67 2.11 -13.83
N TRP A 71 14.66 3.45 -13.92
CA TRP A 71 14.81 4.20 -15.17
C TRP A 71 16.14 3.90 -15.87
N GLN A 72 17.26 3.85 -15.13
CA GLN A 72 18.58 3.48 -15.66
C GLN A 72 18.57 2.06 -16.23
N LEU A 73 18.01 1.10 -15.51
CA LEU A 73 17.97 -0.32 -15.88
C LEU A 73 17.21 -0.55 -17.19
N ILE A 74 16.10 0.12 -17.43
CA ILE A 74 15.34 -0.02 -18.69
C ILE A 74 15.86 0.89 -19.81
N GLY A 75 17.10 1.37 -19.69
CA GLY A 75 17.80 2.08 -20.76
C GLY A 75 17.52 3.58 -20.86
N ARG A 76 17.17 4.22 -19.75
CA ARG A 76 17.00 5.69 -19.67
C ARG A 76 16.02 6.24 -20.71
N PRO A 77 14.76 5.77 -20.71
CA PRO A 77 13.77 6.26 -21.65
C PRO A 77 13.55 7.77 -21.50
N LYS A 78 13.23 8.45 -22.61
CA LYS A 78 12.90 9.89 -22.60
C LYS A 78 11.66 10.23 -21.76
N THR A 79 10.77 9.27 -21.54
CA THR A 79 9.62 9.39 -20.64
C THR A 79 9.59 8.18 -19.74
N PHE A 80 9.62 8.41 -18.45
CA PHE A 80 9.52 7.41 -17.41
C PHE A 80 8.28 7.69 -16.55
N HIS A 81 7.27 6.85 -16.69
CA HIS A 81 6.03 7.00 -15.96
C HIS A 81 6.16 6.35 -14.59
N VAL A 82 5.77 7.08 -13.57
CA VAL A 82 5.50 6.52 -12.23
C VAL A 82 4.02 6.66 -11.95
N VAL A 83 3.32 5.55 -11.80
CA VAL A 83 1.90 5.53 -11.47
C VAL A 83 1.77 5.05 -10.03
N GLU A 84 1.44 5.94 -9.11
CA GLU A 84 1.11 5.61 -7.73
C GLU A 84 -0.40 5.30 -7.64
N ALA A 85 -0.71 4.07 -7.26
CA ALA A 85 -2.09 3.64 -7.05
C ALA A 85 -2.43 3.67 -5.55
N GLY A 86 -3.59 4.25 -5.22
CA GLY A 86 -3.98 4.48 -3.83
C GLY A 86 -3.17 5.61 -3.18
N ALA A 87 -2.95 6.70 -3.91
CA ALA A 87 -2.09 7.80 -3.47
C ALA A 87 -2.60 8.58 -2.24
N GLY A 88 -3.85 8.35 -1.83
CA GLY A 88 -4.44 9.00 -0.66
C GLY A 88 -4.36 10.52 -0.72
N GLU A 89 -3.73 11.12 0.27
CA GLU A 89 -3.53 12.58 0.34
C GLU A 89 -2.34 13.06 -0.54
N GLY A 90 -1.62 12.15 -1.22
CA GLY A 90 -0.52 12.49 -2.14
C GLY A 90 0.81 12.81 -1.46
N GLN A 91 1.01 12.45 -0.19
CA GLN A 91 2.24 12.72 0.56
C GLN A 91 3.45 12.04 -0.11
N LEU A 92 3.31 10.76 -0.48
CA LEU A 92 4.38 10.00 -1.12
C LEU A 92 4.79 10.64 -2.46
N ALA A 93 3.83 11.02 -3.30
CA ALA A 93 4.06 11.72 -4.56
C ALA A 93 4.86 13.01 -4.36
N GLN A 94 4.42 13.86 -3.42
CA GLN A 94 5.07 15.14 -3.13
C GLN A 94 6.52 14.98 -2.67
N ASP A 95 6.77 14.04 -1.76
CA ASP A 95 8.10 13.80 -1.23
C ASP A 95 9.05 13.17 -2.28
N ILE A 96 8.56 12.20 -3.07
CA ILE A 96 9.33 11.62 -4.19
C ILE A 96 9.71 12.73 -5.18
N LEU A 97 8.74 13.55 -5.62
CA LEU A 97 8.98 14.63 -6.56
C LEU A 97 9.93 15.70 -6.01
N SER A 98 9.78 16.04 -4.73
CA SER A 98 10.70 16.97 -4.07
C SER A 98 12.13 16.45 -4.06
N TYR A 99 12.31 15.17 -3.73
CA TYR A 99 13.65 14.56 -3.69
C TYR A 99 14.23 14.31 -5.08
N SER A 100 13.40 13.99 -6.07
CA SER A 100 13.82 13.74 -7.46
C SER A 100 14.57 14.93 -8.08
N ARG A 101 14.31 16.16 -7.62
CA ARG A 101 15.05 17.36 -8.02
C ARG A 101 16.54 17.36 -7.64
N ARG A 102 17.00 16.37 -6.88
CA ARG A 102 18.40 16.16 -6.46
C ARG A 102 19.07 15.01 -7.21
N LEU A 103 18.32 14.33 -8.08
CA LEU A 103 18.77 13.15 -8.81
C LEU A 103 19.33 13.53 -10.19
N GLU A 104 19.65 12.55 -11.02
CA GLU A 104 20.21 12.75 -12.38
C GLU A 104 19.27 13.63 -13.22
N GLU A 105 19.81 14.66 -13.90
CA GLU A 105 19.02 15.62 -14.70
C GLU A 105 18.16 14.91 -15.75
N GLY A 106 18.72 13.91 -16.44
CA GLY A 106 17.97 13.12 -17.43
C GLY A 106 16.80 12.32 -16.82
N PHE A 107 16.91 11.91 -15.54
CA PHE A 107 15.78 11.31 -14.84
C PHE A 107 14.71 12.35 -14.50
N GLN A 108 15.11 13.53 -14.02
CA GLN A 108 14.18 14.62 -13.70
C GLN A 108 13.36 15.02 -14.95
N GLU A 109 14.02 15.14 -16.12
CA GLU A 109 13.37 15.48 -17.38
C GLU A 109 12.44 14.37 -17.90
N ALA A 110 12.80 13.10 -17.65
CA ALA A 110 12.03 11.94 -18.08
C ALA A 110 10.81 11.64 -17.21
N LEU A 111 10.84 12.06 -15.94
CA LEU A 111 9.85 11.68 -14.94
C LEU A 111 8.48 12.29 -15.21
N VAL A 112 7.46 11.42 -15.32
CA VAL A 112 6.05 11.78 -15.32
C VAL A 112 5.38 11.02 -14.19
N TYR A 113 4.98 11.73 -13.14
CA TYR A 113 4.34 11.13 -11.97
C TYR A 113 2.82 11.24 -12.07
N ILE A 114 2.13 10.14 -11.90
CA ILE A 114 0.67 10.04 -11.96
C ILE A 114 0.18 9.44 -10.65
N ALA A 115 -0.44 10.25 -9.81
CA ALA A 115 -1.09 9.79 -8.60
C ALA A 115 -2.53 9.40 -8.90
N THR A 116 -2.93 8.16 -8.55
CA THR A 116 -4.30 7.69 -8.74
C THR A 116 -4.94 7.31 -7.42
N ASP A 117 -6.20 7.70 -7.24
CA ASP A 117 -7.02 7.31 -6.08
C ASP A 117 -8.50 7.36 -6.47
N LEU A 118 -9.38 6.91 -5.59
CA LEU A 118 -10.84 7.02 -5.78
C LEU A 118 -11.32 8.48 -5.83
N SER A 119 -10.63 9.37 -5.11
CA SER A 119 -10.93 10.81 -5.11
C SER A 119 -9.74 11.63 -4.64
N PHE A 120 -9.61 12.86 -5.16
CA PHE A 120 -8.65 13.86 -4.71
C PHE A 120 -9.39 15.15 -4.40
N GLY A 121 -9.52 15.54 -3.12
CA GLY A 121 -10.02 16.86 -2.70
C GLY A 121 -11.31 17.33 -3.41
N GLY A 122 -12.29 16.44 -3.59
CA GLY A 122 -13.55 16.73 -4.29
C GLY A 122 -13.52 16.44 -5.79
N THR A 123 -12.43 15.89 -6.35
CA THR A 123 -12.35 15.38 -7.73
C THR A 123 -13.23 14.13 -7.86
N ARG A 124 -13.95 14.00 -8.97
CA ARG A 124 -14.80 12.82 -9.25
C ARG A 124 -14.03 11.78 -10.03
N VAL A 125 -14.42 10.51 -9.88
CA VAL A 125 -13.89 9.41 -10.68
C VAL A 125 -13.96 9.75 -12.18
N GLY A 126 -12.83 9.58 -12.88
CA GLY A 126 -12.68 9.93 -14.29
C GLY A 126 -12.18 11.34 -14.55
N GLU A 127 -12.02 12.19 -13.54
CA GLU A 127 -11.40 13.50 -13.69
C GLU A 127 -9.87 13.43 -13.61
N VAL A 128 -9.19 14.17 -14.48
CA VAL A 128 -7.75 14.36 -14.50
C VAL A 128 -7.43 15.80 -14.16
N ARG A 129 -6.51 16.02 -13.23
CA ARG A 129 -5.97 17.35 -12.94
C ARG A 129 -4.52 17.42 -13.32
N PHE A 130 -4.14 18.53 -13.92
CA PHE A 130 -2.76 18.88 -14.18
C PHE A 130 -2.31 19.83 -13.08
N ASP A 131 -1.70 19.25 -12.05
CA ASP A 131 -1.07 20.02 -10.99
C ASP A 131 0.24 20.65 -11.53
N THR A 132 1.20 20.93 -10.69
CA THR A 132 2.50 21.39 -11.19
C THR A 132 3.25 20.23 -11.84
N PRO A 133 3.62 20.29 -13.13
CA PRO A 133 4.42 19.23 -13.74
C PRO A 133 5.67 18.89 -12.90
N PRO A 134 6.05 17.65 -12.77
CA PRO A 134 5.60 16.47 -13.53
C PRO A 134 4.42 15.68 -12.87
N LEU A 135 3.62 16.26 -11.98
CA LEU A 135 2.52 15.57 -11.28
C LEU A 135 1.20 15.69 -12.03
N LEU A 136 0.54 14.54 -12.20
CA LEU A 136 -0.84 14.43 -12.64
C LEU A 136 -1.65 13.71 -11.55
N THR A 137 -2.87 14.14 -11.26
CA THR A 137 -3.80 13.40 -10.40
C THR A 137 -4.97 12.87 -11.20
N VAL A 138 -5.33 11.59 -10.97
CA VAL A 138 -6.38 10.89 -11.70
C VAL A 138 -7.30 10.19 -10.72
N ALA A 139 -8.55 10.62 -10.62
CA ALA A 139 -9.55 9.91 -9.83
C ALA A 139 -10.06 8.70 -10.62
N SER A 140 -9.71 7.48 -10.18
CA SER A 140 -10.04 6.22 -10.85
C SER A 140 -10.18 5.07 -9.87
N ARG A 141 -11.01 4.09 -10.21
CA ARG A 141 -11.11 2.82 -9.46
C ARG A 141 -10.07 1.78 -9.89
N GLY A 142 -9.38 1.99 -11.00
CA GLY A 142 -8.40 1.08 -11.55
C GLY A 142 -7.32 1.84 -12.31
N LEU A 143 -6.58 1.16 -13.18
CA LEU A 143 -5.49 1.72 -13.97
C LEU A 143 -5.91 1.98 -15.43
N PRO A 144 -6.51 3.14 -15.74
CA PRO A 144 -6.98 3.45 -17.09
C PRO A 144 -5.85 3.85 -18.05
N PHE A 145 -4.70 3.20 -17.95
CA PHE A 145 -3.49 3.51 -18.70
C PHE A 145 -3.09 2.38 -19.62
N HIS A 146 -2.33 2.73 -20.66
CA HIS A 146 -1.75 1.80 -21.63
C HIS A 146 -0.36 2.27 -22.04
N ASN A 147 0.48 1.32 -22.44
CA ASN A 147 1.81 1.60 -22.98
C ASN A 147 2.73 2.37 -22.02
N LEU A 148 2.55 2.22 -20.73
CA LEU A 148 3.44 2.81 -19.74
C LEU A 148 4.81 2.16 -19.81
N ARG A 149 5.86 2.99 -19.78
CA ARG A 149 7.23 2.58 -19.60
C ARG A 149 7.73 3.21 -18.31
N GLY A 150 7.95 2.37 -17.26
CA GLY A 150 8.31 2.91 -15.95
C GLY A 150 7.96 2.03 -14.77
N CYS A 151 7.30 2.57 -13.76
CA CYS A 151 6.95 1.87 -12.54
C CYS A 151 5.49 2.14 -12.14
N ILE A 152 4.74 1.09 -11.85
CA ILE A 152 3.49 1.18 -11.09
C ILE A 152 3.85 0.90 -9.62
N LEU A 153 3.47 1.79 -8.74
CA LEU A 153 3.76 1.75 -7.30
C LEU A 153 2.46 1.68 -6.51
N SER A 154 2.36 0.77 -5.55
CA SER A 154 1.32 0.76 -4.53
C SER A 154 1.93 0.62 -3.13
N ASN A 155 1.46 1.43 -2.19
CA ASN A 155 1.85 1.39 -0.80
C ASN A 155 0.59 1.34 0.07
N GLU A 156 0.38 0.23 0.79
CA GLU A 156 -0.82 0.02 1.60
C GLU A 156 -2.10 0.22 0.78
N LEU A 157 -2.25 -0.57 -0.29
CA LEU A 157 -3.40 -0.55 -1.19
C LEU A 157 -4.16 -1.88 -1.18
N LEU A 158 -3.42 -3.00 -1.24
CA LEU A 158 -4.01 -4.32 -1.44
C LEU A 158 -4.66 -4.87 -0.17
N ASP A 159 -4.22 -4.42 0.99
CA ASP A 159 -4.79 -4.75 2.29
C ASP A 159 -6.25 -4.29 2.45
N ALA A 160 -6.62 -3.23 1.72
CA ALA A 160 -7.98 -2.70 1.67
C ALA A 160 -8.90 -3.40 0.65
N PHE A 161 -8.39 -4.36 -0.13
CA PHE A 161 -9.22 -5.11 -1.08
C PHE A 161 -10.14 -6.10 -0.35
N PRO A 162 -11.44 -6.17 -0.73
CA PRO A 162 -12.39 -7.08 -0.12
C PRO A 162 -11.97 -8.54 -0.18
N VAL A 163 -12.04 -9.24 0.95
CA VAL A 163 -11.65 -10.65 1.07
C VAL A 163 -12.84 -11.55 1.39
N HIS A 164 -12.91 -12.71 0.72
CA HIS A 164 -13.74 -13.82 1.14
C HIS A 164 -13.05 -14.55 2.28
N ARG A 165 -13.76 -14.81 3.37
CA ARG A 165 -13.24 -15.51 4.54
C ARG A 165 -13.81 -16.92 4.59
N LEU A 166 -12.95 -17.92 4.48
CA LEU A 166 -13.33 -19.32 4.46
C LEU A 166 -12.81 -20.03 5.69
N VAL A 167 -13.61 -20.92 6.27
CA VAL A 167 -13.23 -21.72 7.44
C VAL A 167 -13.29 -23.19 7.08
N ALA A 168 -12.25 -23.96 7.38
CA ALA A 168 -12.27 -25.41 7.30
C ALA A 168 -13.13 -25.96 8.47
N LYS A 169 -14.25 -26.60 8.15
CA LYS A 169 -15.16 -27.15 9.14
C LYS A 169 -15.84 -28.43 8.66
N GLY A 170 -15.72 -29.48 9.45
CA GLY A 170 -16.36 -30.78 9.14
C GLY A 170 -15.86 -31.42 7.84
N GLY A 171 -14.57 -31.22 7.51
CA GLY A 171 -13.97 -31.77 6.28
C GLY A 171 -14.34 -31.03 5.00
N ALA A 172 -14.90 -29.81 5.09
CA ALA A 172 -15.23 -28.94 3.96
C ALA A 172 -14.86 -27.48 4.25
N LEU A 173 -14.75 -26.65 3.19
CA LEU A 173 -14.68 -25.20 3.34
C LEU A 173 -16.10 -24.64 3.46
N LYS A 174 -16.29 -23.76 4.41
CA LYS A 174 -17.48 -22.92 4.60
C LYS A 174 -17.07 -21.46 4.55
N GLU A 175 -17.93 -20.63 3.99
CA GLU A 175 -17.67 -19.18 3.91
C GLU A 175 -18.35 -18.45 5.06
N ILE A 176 -17.66 -17.41 5.57
CA ILE A 176 -18.19 -16.49 6.58
C ILE A 176 -19.06 -15.45 5.89
N TYR A 177 -20.32 -15.42 6.27
CA TYR A 177 -21.31 -14.43 5.86
C TYR A 177 -21.64 -13.52 7.04
N VAL A 178 -22.04 -12.30 6.72
CA VAL A 178 -22.60 -11.32 7.68
C VAL A 178 -24.11 -11.38 7.60
N THR A 179 -24.78 -11.39 8.76
CA THR A 179 -26.23 -11.37 8.89
C THR A 179 -26.67 -10.57 10.12
N LEU A 180 -27.98 -10.54 10.40
CA LEU A 180 -28.56 -9.88 11.56
C LEU A 180 -28.95 -10.89 12.65
N ALA A 181 -28.55 -10.61 13.89
CA ALA A 181 -29.14 -11.20 15.08
C ALA A 181 -29.81 -10.10 15.91
N GLY A 182 -31.12 -9.97 15.77
CA GLY A 182 -31.84 -8.78 16.23
C GLY A 182 -31.37 -7.53 15.47
N ASN A 183 -30.74 -6.60 16.15
CA ASN A 183 -30.20 -5.38 15.54
C ASN A 183 -28.67 -5.40 15.35
N ALA A 184 -27.99 -6.47 15.77
CA ALA A 184 -26.56 -6.62 15.70
C ALA A 184 -26.13 -7.37 14.41
N LEU A 185 -25.03 -6.91 13.80
CA LEU A 185 -24.34 -7.63 12.73
C LEU A 185 -23.55 -8.79 13.33
N VAL A 186 -23.73 -10.00 12.80
CA VAL A 186 -23.06 -11.21 13.29
C VAL A 186 -22.60 -12.09 12.12
N GLU A 187 -21.63 -12.96 12.40
CA GLU A 187 -21.14 -13.95 11.42
C GLU A 187 -22.00 -15.22 11.44
N VAL A 188 -22.23 -15.78 10.25
CA VAL A 188 -22.78 -17.13 10.07
C VAL A 188 -21.96 -17.85 9.00
N LEU A 189 -21.93 -19.18 9.07
CA LEU A 189 -21.29 -19.99 8.03
C LEU A 189 -22.30 -20.39 6.96
N GLY A 190 -21.88 -20.25 5.70
CA GLY A 190 -22.65 -20.65 4.53
C GLY A 190 -21.82 -21.46 3.53
N GLU A 191 -22.42 -21.76 2.38
CA GLU A 191 -21.72 -22.37 1.26
C GLU A 191 -20.79 -21.33 0.61
N VAL A 192 -19.72 -21.82 -0.03
CA VAL A 192 -18.74 -20.96 -0.68
C VAL A 192 -19.36 -20.29 -1.90
N SER A 193 -19.31 -18.97 -1.96
CA SER A 193 -19.96 -18.13 -2.99
C SER A 193 -19.13 -17.93 -4.26
N VAL A 194 -17.82 -18.16 -4.19
CA VAL A 194 -16.89 -17.97 -5.33
C VAL A 194 -16.30 -19.30 -5.79
N PRO A 195 -16.02 -19.46 -7.09
CA PRO A 195 -15.36 -20.65 -7.61
C PRO A 195 -13.87 -20.65 -7.20
N ILE A 196 -13.58 -21.18 -6.02
CA ILE A 196 -12.22 -21.19 -5.43
C ILE A 196 -11.21 -21.88 -6.35
N SER A 197 -11.61 -22.97 -7.02
CA SER A 197 -10.76 -23.69 -7.97
C SER A 197 -10.23 -22.81 -9.10
N ASP A 198 -11.04 -21.87 -9.57
CA ASP A 198 -10.71 -20.98 -10.67
C ASP A 198 -9.78 -19.85 -10.23
N LEU A 199 -9.95 -19.40 -8.98
CA LEU A 199 -9.13 -18.35 -8.39
C LEU A 199 -7.74 -18.83 -7.97
N LEU A 200 -7.67 -20.01 -7.36
CA LEU A 200 -6.40 -20.52 -6.81
C LEU A 200 -5.57 -21.30 -7.85
N GLY A 201 -6.20 -21.80 -8.91
CA GLY A 201 -5.53 -22.51 -10.01
C GLY A 201 -4.68 -23.72 -9.59
N VAL A 202 -4.82 -24.14 -8.33
CA VAL A 202 -4.09 -25.24 -7.70
C VAL A 202 -5.10 -26.10 -6.97
N GLN A 203 -4.90 -27.40 -7.04
CA GLN A 203 -5.63 -28.35 -6.21
C GLN A 203 -5.19 -28.13 -4.74
N MET A 204 -5.92 -27.27 -4.02
CA MET A 204 -5.62 -27.03 -2.60
C MET A 204 -5.96 -28.26 -1.78
N SER A 205 -5.00 -28.68 -0.95
CA SER A 205 -5.33 -29.53 0.18
C SER A 205 -6.17 -28.72 1.17
N LEU A 206 -7.24 -29.34 1.70
CA LEU A 206 -8.05 -28.71 2.74
C LEU A 206 -7.15 -28.29 3.91
N PRO A 207 -7.21 -27.03 4.35
CA PRO A 207 -6.41 -26.59 5.49
C PRO A 207 -6.87 -27.30 6.78
N PRO A 208 -6.06 -27.26 7.86
CA PRO A 208 -6.44 -27.86 9.14
C PRO A 208 -7.81 -27.39 9.64
N GLU A 209 -8.52 -28.27 10.35
CA GLU A 209 -9.83 -27.95 10.93
C GLU A 209 -9.75 -26.67 11.79
N GLY A 210 -10.71 -25.77 11.60
CA GLY A 210 -10.78 -24.46 12.26
C GLY A 210 -9.87 -23.38 11.69
N SER A 211 -8.99 -23.66 10.73
CA SER A 211 -8.19 -22.63 10.06
C SER A 211 -9.07 -21.72 9.23
N THR A 212 -8.74 -20.43 9.22
CA THR A 212 -9.36 -19.42 8.34
C THR A 212 -8.44 -19.15 7.16
N LEU A 213 -9.01 -19.12 5.96
CA LEU A 213 -8.36 -18.74 4.71
C LEU A 213 -9.03 -17.48 4.18
N GLU A 214 -8.25 -16.49 3.81
CA GLU A 214 -8.74 -15.25 3.20
C GLU A 214 -8.35 -15.21 1.73
N ILE A 215 -9.34 -15.00 0.86
CA ILE A 215 -9.15 -14.99 -0.60
C ILE A 215 -9.60 -13.64 -1.12
N CYS A 216 -8.73 -12.98 -1.87
CA CYS A 216 -8.98 -11.69 -2.51
C CYS A 216 -9.04 -11.85 -4.04
N PRO A 217 -10.21 -11.99 -4.67
CA PRO A 217 -10.33 -12.05 -6.13
C PRO A 217 -9.82 -10.79 -6.82
N GLN A 218 -9.96 -9.63 -6.20
CA GLN A 218 -9.55 -8.35 -6.78
C GLN A 218 -8.04 -8.26 -7.03
N VAL A 219 -7.21 -9.03 -6.33
CA VAL A 219 -5.76 -9.11 -6.61
C VAL A 219 -5.49 -9.58 -8.04
N TRP A 220 -6.27 -10.54 -8.55
CA TRP A 220 -6.11 -11.05 -9.93
C TRP A 220 -6.47 -10.00 -10.97
N GLU A 221 -7.54 -9.25 -10.73
CA GLU A 221 -7.98 -8.14 -11.58
C GLU A 221 -6.94 -7.02 -11.57
N TRP A 222 -6.45 -6.64 -10.39
CA TRP A 222 -5.40 -5.64 -10.21
C TRP A 222 -4.12 -6.01 -10.97
N MET A 223 -3.65 -7.25 -10.84
CA MET A 223 -2.45 -7.71 -11.54
C MET A 223 -2.63 -7.71 -13.06
N ALA A 224 -3.83 -8.07 -13.55
CA ALA A 224 -4.15 -8.01 -14.97
C ALA A 224 -4.21 -6.56 -15.49
N GLU A 225 -4.75 -5.63 -14.70
CA GLU A 225 -4.75 -4.20 -15.04
C GLU A 225 -3.34 -3.62 -15.07
N ALA A 226 -2.53 -3.89 -14.06
CA ALA A 226 -1.14 -3.44 -13.98
C ALA A 226 -0.32 -3.98 -15.16
N ALA A 227 -0.45 -5.27 -15.45
CA ALA A 227 0.24 -5.88 -16.59
C ALA A 227 -0.22 -5.30 -17.93
N ARG A 228 -1.50 -4.98 -18.10
CA ARG A 228 -2.05 -4.36 -19.31
C ARG A 228 -1.59 -2.92 -19.47
N ALA A 229 -1.50 -2.18 -18.36
CA ALA A 229 -1.03 -0.79 -18.37
C ALA A 229 0.45 -0.69 -18.74
N LEU A 230 1.30 -1.59 -18.25
CA LEU A 230 2.73 -1.62 -18.55
C LEU A 230 3.01 -2.15 -19.96
N MET A 231 3.81 -1.41 -20.74
CA MET A 231 4.50 -1.91 -21.91
C MET A 231 5.83 -2.56 -21.48
N GLU A 232 6.62 -1.84 -20.67
CA GLU A 232 7.87 -2.29 -20.09
C GLU A 232 8.09 -1.58 -18.76
N GLY A 233 8.49 -2.29 -17.72
CA GLY A 233 8.81 -1.68 -16.44
C GLY A 233 8.48 -2.53 -15.24
N PHE A 234 8.32 -1.89 -14.11
CA PHE A 234 8.23 -2.53 -12.80
C PHE A 234 6.86 -2.33 -12.16
N LEU A 235 6.45 -3.32 -11.39
CA LEU A 235 5.38 -3.21 -10.41
C LEU A 235 6.00 -3.37 -9.03
N LEU A 236 5.94 -2.31 -8.23
CA LEU A 236 6.42 -2.26 -6.85
C LEU A 236 5.23 -2.22 -5.91
N THR A 237 5.04 -3.29 -5.14
CA THR A 237 3.98 -3.42 -4.14
C THR A 237 4.60 -3.43 -2.75
N ILE A 238 4.17 -2.52 -1.89
CA ILE A 238 4.57 -2.42 -0.48
C ILE A 238 3.31 -2.53 0.35
N ASP A 239 3.22 -3.57 1.18
CA ASP A 239 2.03 -3.81 1.98
C ASP A 239 2.34 -4.72 3.17
N TYR A 240 1.47 -4.76 4.18
CA TYR A 240 1.61 -5.76 5.22
C TYR A 240 0.88 -7.05 4.84
N GLY A 241 1.54 -8.17 5.08
CA GLY A 241 1.02 -9.43 4.59
C GLY A 241 1.91 -10.61 4.96
N TYR A 242 1.66 -11.72 4.30
CA TYR A 242 2.33 -12.97 4.53
C TYR A 242 2.71 -13.64 3.19
N TRP A 243 3.69 -14.54 3.25
CA TRP A 243 4.05 -15.46 2.16
C TRP A 243 3.80 -16.93 2.53
N ASP A 244 3.55 -17.20 3.81
CA ASP A 244 3.09 -18.50 4.31
C ASP A 244 1.70 -18.30 4.91
N THR A 245 0.70 -19.07 4.47
CA THR A 245 -0.69 -18.93 4.90
C THR A 245 -0.83 -18.95 6.43
N PRO A 246 -1.38 -17.90 7.06
CA PRO A 246 -1.61 -17.88 8.49
C PRO A 246 -2.68 -18.92 8.88
N LYS A 247 -2.63 -19.39 10.13
CA LYS A 247 -3.62 -20.35 10.65
C LYS A 247 -4.93 -19.67 11.05
N GLU A 248 -4.86 -18.38 11.36
CA GLU A 248 -5.99 -17.55 11.81
C GLU A 248 -6.25 -16.45 10.79
N GLY A 249 -7.50 -15.99 10.72
CA GLY A 249 -7.85 -14.86 9.86
C GLY A 249 -7.10 -13.59 10.28
N THR A 250 -6.79 -12.76 9.31
CA THR A 250 -5.98 -11.53 9.48
C THR A 250 -6.82 -10.26 9.45
N VAL A 251 -8.10 -10.37 9.09
CA VAL A 251 -9.01 -9.22 9.05
C VAL A 251 -9.00 -8.48 10.37
N THR A 252 -8.66 -7.21 10.29
CA THR A 252 -8.59 -6.31 11.45
C THR A 252 -9.30 -5.01 11.11
N SER A 253 -9.93 -4.43 12.12
CA SER A 253 -10.49 -3.09 12.05
C SER A 253 -9.69 -2.15 12.91
N TYR A 254 -9.34 -0.98 12.36
CA TYR A 254 -8.58 0.04 13.05
C TYR A 254 -9.40 1.32 13.22
N ARG A 255 -9.32 1.87 14.43
CA ARG A 255 -9.87 3.17 14.76
C ARG A 255 -9.02 3.86 15.80
N ARG A 256 -8.53 5.08 15.48
CA ARG A 256 -7.67 5.87 16.38
C ARG A 256 -6.54 5.04 16.99
N HIS A 257 -5.83 4.29 16.15
CA HIS A 257 -4.70 3.42 16.52
C HIS A 257 -5.06 2.26 17.47
N SER A 258 -6.33 1.85 17.54
CA SER A 258 -6.78 0.72 18.34
C SER A 258 -7.62 -0.23 17.49
N THR A 259 -7.52 -1.53 17.78
CA THR A 259 -8.36 -2.56 17.15
C THR A 259 -9.81 -2.44 17.63
N ALA A 260 -10.76 -2.63 16.72
CA ALA A 260 -12.19 -2.57 16.98
C ALA A 260 -12.92 -3.74 16.32
N SER A 261 -14.19 -3.95 16.66
CA SER A 261 -15.04 -4.90 15.94
C SER A 261 -15.35 -4.38 14.53
N PRO A 262 -15.18 -5.20 13.46
CA PRO A 262 -15.52 -4.80 12.09
C PRO A 262 -17.01 -4.48 11.90
N TYR A 263 -17.87 -4.98 12.82
CA TYR A 263 -19.33 -4.87 12.76
C TYR A 263 -19.89 -3.65 13.48
N GLU A 264 -19.03 -2.85 14.11
CA GLU A 264 -19.42 -1.61 14.77
C GLU A 264 -19.05 -0.41 13.91
N ARG A 265 -19.90 0.63 13.93
CA ARG A 265 -19.60 1.92 13.24
C ARG A 265 -19.15 1.74 11.79
N VAL A 266 -19.85 0.95 11.05
CA VAL A 266 -19.54 0.62 9.67
C VAL A 266 -19.38 1.89 8.82
N GLY A 267 -18.33 1.94 8.00
CA GLY A 267 -17.96 3.13 7.20
C GLY A 267 -17.19 4.22 7.98
N GLN A 268 -16.97 4.05 9.29
CA GLN A 268 -16.26 5.01 10.14
C GLN A 268 -14.95 4.45 10.73
N GLN A 269 -14.54 3.29 10.29
CA GLN A 269 -13.30 2.62 10.70
C GLN A 269 -12.71 1.88 9.51
N ASP A 270 -11.40 1.75 9.49
CA ASP A 270 -10.71 0.99 8.47
C ASP A 270 -10.91 -0.51 8.67
N LEU A 271 -11.04 -1.23 7.57
CA LEU A 271 -11.10 -2.69 7.52
C LEU A 271 -10.00 -3.18 6.60
N THR A 272 -9.09 -3.96 7.13
CA THR A 272 -7.95 -4.44 6.37
C THR A 272 -7.76 -5.94 6.55
N ALA A 273 -7.16 -6.58 5.55
CA ALA A 273 -6.71 -7.96 5.61
C ALA A 273 -5.24 -8.02 5.17
N HIS A 274 -4.46 -8.92 5.74
CA HIS A 274 -3.08 -9.11 5.29
C HIS A 274 -3.03 -9.61 3.85
N VAL A 275 -2.13 -9.04 3.07
CA VAL A 275 -1.92 -9.42 1.67
C VAL A 275 -1.27 -10.80 1.58
N ASP A 276 -1.89 -11.71 0.81
CA ASP A 276 -1.26 -12.96 0.40
C ASP A 276 -0.29 -12.68 -0.76
N PHE A 277 0.98 -12.51 -0.45
CA PHE A 277 2.03 -12.27 -1.45
C PHE A 277 2.27 -13.47 -2.36
N GLY A 278 1.92 -14.67 -1.93
CA GLY A 278 1.91 -15.86 -2.79
C GLY A 278 0.89 -15.72 -3.92
N ALA A 279 -0.33 -15.29 -3.60
CA ALA A 279 -1.38 -15.01 -4.58
C ALA A 279 -1.00 -13.85 -5.51
N VAL A 280 -0.44 -12.76 -4.98
CA VAL A 280 0.05 -11.62 -5.78
C VAL A 280 1.12 -12.07 -6.77
N MET A 281 2.08 -12.88 -6.34
CA MET A 281 3.16 -13.41 -7.17
C MET A 281 2.61 -14.29 -8.30
N GLU A 282 1.71 -15.20 -7.97
CA GLU A 282 1.14 -16.13 -8.93
C GLU A 282 0.23 -15.42 -9.94
N ALA A 283 -0.60 -14.47 -9.48
CA ALA A 283 -1.42 -13.64 -10.35
C ALA A 283 -0.56 -12.85 -11.35
N GLY A 284 0.56 -12.28 -10.88
CA GLY A 284 1.51 -11.59 -11.75
C GLY A 284 2.13 -12.49 -12.80
N ARG A 285 2.57 -13.70 -12.44
CA ARG A 285 3.12 -14.68 -13.39
C ARG A 285 2.16 -15.01 -14.51
N ARG A 286 0.88 -15.22 -14.17
CA ARG A 286 -0.15 -15.56 -15.18
C ARG A 286 -0.39 -14.48 -16.21
N VAL A 287 -0.15 -13.23 -15.83
CA VAL A 287 -0.31 -12.08 -16.74
C VAL A 287 1.01 -11.57 -17.34
N GLY A 288 2.09 -12.37 -17.22
CA GLY A 288 3.37 -12.10 -17.86
C GLY A 288 4.31 -11.15 -17.09
N LEU A 289 4.08 -10.96 -15.78
CA LEU A 289 5.03 -10.29 -14.90
C LEU A 289 6.02 -11.31 -14.32
N THR A 290 7.31 -10.98 -14.35
CA THR A 290 8.36 -11.80 -13.75
C THR A 290 8.66 -11.30 -12.34
N PRO A 291 8.42 -12.09 -11.28
CA PRO A 291 8.82 -11.72 -9.92
C PRO A 291 10.34 -11.61 -9.82
N LEU A 292 10.85 -10.49 -9.39
CA LEU A 292 12.28 -10.29 -9.11
C LEU A 292 12.61 -10.70 -7.67
N GLY A 293 11.68 -10.46 -6.74
CA GLY A 293 11.80 -10.89 -5.35
C GLY A 293 10.69 -10.35 -4.45
N LEU A 294 10.62 -10.94 -3.27
CA LEU A 294 9.81 -10.52 -2.14
C LEU A 294 10.72 -10.48 -0.91
N VAL A 295 10.80 -9.33 -0.27
CA VAL A 295 11.60 -9.10 0.95
C VAL A 295 10.80 -8.27 1.95
N SER A 296 11.22 -8.23 3.21
CA SER A 296 10.62 -7.27 4.16
C SER A 296 11.11 -5.85 3.88
N GLN A 297 10.32 -4.84 4.28
CA GLN A 297 10.65 -3.43 4.11
C GLN A 297 11.99 -3.05 4.75
N ARG A 298 12.32 -3.62 5.92
CA ARG A 298 13.60 -3.35 6.58
C ARG A 298 14.82 -3.67 5.70
N PRO A 299 15.08 -4.91 5.25
CA PRO A 299 16.21 -5.19 4.36
C PRO A 299 16.10 -4.40 3.05
N PHE A 300 14.91 -4.22 2.47
CA PHE A 300 14.74 -3.42 1.28
C PHE A 300 15.26 -1.97 1.46
N LEU A 301 14.83 -1.27 2.50
CA LEU A 301 15.29 0.09 2.76
C LEU A 301 16.79 0.15 3.13
N MET A 302 17.32 -0.88 3.78
CA MET A 302 18.75 -0.97 4.06
C MET A 302 19.57 -1.12 2.78
N ASP A 303 19.13 -1.96 1.84
CA ASP A 303 19.76 -2.16 0.53
C ASP A 303 19.66 -0.90 -0.35
N LEU A 304 18.67 -0.04 -0.12
CA LEU A 304 18.56 1.28 -0.74
C LEU A 304 19.43 2.36 -0.06
N GLY A 305 20.01 2.08 1.11
CA GLY A 305 20.93 2.99 1.80
C GLY A 305 20.34 3.74 2.99
N LEU A 306 19.28 3.25 3.64
CA LEU A 306 18.72 3.84 4.87
C LEU A 306 19.78 4.06 5.94
N GLY A 307 20.70 3.09 6.12
CA GLY A 307 21.82 3.20 7.06
C GLY A 307 22.71 4.41 6.77
N ALA A 308 23.06 4.63 5.51
CA ALA A 308 23.88 5.75 5.07
C ALA A 308 23.18 7.11 5.28
N PHE A 309 21.89 7.20 5.01
CA PHE A 309 21.09 8.40 5.30
C PHE A 309 21.02 8.70 6.80
N LYS A 310 20.83 7.66 7.61
CA LYS A 310 20.82 7.79 9.07
C LYS A 310 22.16 8.33 9.61
N GLU A 311 23.29 7.83 9.10
CA GLU A 311 24.61 8.34 9.44
C GLU A 311 24.82 9.78 8.96
N ALA A 312 24.36 10.12 7.74
CA ALA A 312 24.45 11.46 7.20
C ALA A 312 23.62 12.46 8.03
N ALA A 313 22.39 12.11 8.39
CA ALA A 313 21.53 12.92 9.25
C ALA A 313 22.14 13.12 10.67
N ALA A 314 22.82 12.07 11.20
CA ALA A 314 23.49 12.16 12.50
C ALA A 314 24.65 13.16 12.54
N ARG A 315 25.27 13.47 11.40
CA ARG A 315 26.36 14.45 11.29
C ARG A 315 25.89 15.91 11.16
N LEU A 316 24.58 16.11 10.95
CA LEU A 316 24.01 17.45 10.83
C LEU A 316 23.94 18.13 12.20
N ARG A 317 24.22 19.43 12.22
CA ARG A 317 24.12 20.26 13.45
C ARG A 317 22.67 20.67 13.67
N LEU A 318 21.87 19.77 14.22
CA LEU A 318 20.47 20.00 14.57
C LEU A 318 20.31 20.22 16.07
N PRO A 319 19.27 20.95 16.52
CA PRO A 319 18.85 20.94 17.91
C PRO A 319 18.60 19.50 18.40
N GLN A 320 18.92 19.22 19.67
CA GLN A 320 18.90 17.85 20.20
C GLN A 320 17.57 17.14 19.97
N ARG A 321 16.42 17.80 20.18
CA ARG A 321 15.09 17.21 19.96
C ARG A 321 14.87 16.83 18.49
N GLN A 322 15.19 17.74 17.56
CA GLN A 322 15.07 17.49 16.13
C GLN A 322 15.98 16.34 15.70
N HIS A 323 17.21 16.29 16.21
CA HIS A 323 18.13 15.19 15.94
C HIS A 323 17.54 13.85 16.39
N GLN A 324 17.08 13.76 17.65
CA GLN A 324 16.49 12.54 18.20
C GLN A 324 15.21 12.12 17.44
N ALA A 325 14.33 13.08 17.12
CA ALA A 325 13.09 12.81 16.39
C ALA A 325 13.38 12.21 14.99
N ASN A 326 14.32 12.82 14.22
CA ASN A 326 14.71 12.26 12.92
C ASN A 326 15.28 10.84 13.07
N GLN A 327 16.16 10.60 14.06
CA GLN A 327 16.72 9.26 14.29
C GLN A 327 15.65 8.22 14.65
N MET A 328 14.71 8.58 15.53
CA MET A 328 13.62 7.68 15.94
C MET A 328 12.67 7.38 14.79
N ALA A 329 12.26 8.39 14.03
CA ALA A 329 11.36 8.21 12.89
C ALA A 329 11.99 7.35 11.77
N MET A 330 13.30 7.51 11.50
CA MET A 330 14.02 6.61 10.58
C MET A 330 14.09 5.16 11.12
N LEU A 331 14.23 4.97 12.45
CA LEU A 331 14.22 3.63 13.06
C LEU A 331 12.86 2.96 12.94
N ASP A 332 11.77 3.72 13.04
CA ASP A 332 10.41 3.18 12.91
C ASP A 332 10.16 2.54 11.53
N LEU A 333 10.71 3.11 10.46
CA LEU A 333 10.62 2.54 9.11
C LEU A 333 11.24 1.14 8.99
N ALA A 334 12.23 0.83 9.84
CA ALA A 334 12.95 -0.44 9.85
C ALA A 334 12.62 -1.31 11.08
N ARG A 335 11.59 -0.97 11.86
CA ARG A 335 11.21 -1.73 13.06
C ARG A 335 10.64 -3.09 12.66
N PRO A 336 11.22 -4.22 13.14
CA PRO A 336 10.79 -5.56 12.72
C PRO A 336 9.34 -5.91 13.06
N GLU A 337 8.79 -5.34 14.15
CA GLU A 337 7.41 -5.56 14.63
C GLU A 337 6.47 -4.40 14.24
N GLY A 338 6.78 -3.69 13.16
CA GLY A 338 6.03 -2.55 12.66
C GLY A 338 6.26 -2.38 11.16
N LEU A 339 6.45 -1.13 10.69
CA LEU A 339 6.61 -0.82 9.27
C LEU A 339 7.72 -1.66 8.58
N GLY A 340 8.79 -2.00 9.30
CA GLY A 340 9.90 -2.80 8.76
C GLY A 340 9.54 -4.25 8.42
N SER A 341 8.38 -4.76 8.87
CA SER A 341 7.87 -6.10 8.53
C SER A 341 7.05 -6.15 7.25
N PHE A 342 6.64 -5.00 6.71
CA PHE A 342 5.84 -4.97 5.47
C PHE A 342 6.55 -5.73 4.34
N GLY A 343 5.78 -6.43 3.53
CA GLY A 343 6.30 -7.10 2.34
C GLY A 343 6.56 -6.08 1.23
N VAL A 344 7.69 -6.19 0.58
CA VAL A 344 8.06 -5.43 -0.62
C VAL A 344 8.25 -6.42 -1.75
N MET A 345 7.34 -6.42 -2.69
CA MET A 345 7.41 -7.25 -3.89
C MET A 345 7.72 -6.39 -5.11
N ILE A 346 8.69 -6.82 -5.89
CA ILE A 346 9.00 -6.21 -7.19
C ILE A 346 8.81 -7.25 -8.26
N GLN A 347 8.00 -6.89 -9.25
CA GLN A 347 7.77 -7.68 -10.46
C GLN A 347 8.14 -6.83 -11.69
N TYR A 348 8.59 -7.48 -12.74
CA TYR A 348 9.05 -6.82 -13.97
C TYR A 348 8.30 -7.32 -15.18
N LYS A 349 7.96 -6.43 -16.09
CA LYS A 349 7.48 -6.73 -17.43
C LYS A 349 8.47 -6.22 -18.46
N GLY A 350 9.08 -7.12 -19.22
CA GLY A 350 10.05 -6.79 -20.25
C GLY A 350 10.92 -7.96 -20.64
N GLY A 351 11.87 -7.73 -21.54
CA GLY A 351 12.75 -8.77 -22.10
C GLY A 351 14.13 -8.89 -21.42
N LEU A 352 14.41 -8.09 -20.36
CA LEU A 352 15.71 -8.06 -19.71
C LEU A 352 15.73 -8.90 -18.43
N PRO A 353 16.79 -9.65 -18.13
CA PRO A 353 16.90 -10.53 -16.98
C PRO A 353 17.40 -9.75 -15.74
N PHE A 354 16.52 -9.00 -15.08
CA PHE A 354 16.87 -8.33 -13.81
C PHE A 354 16.67 -9.23 -12.60
N SER A 355 17.38 -8.90 -11.52
CA SER A 355 17.26 -9.48 -10.19
C SER A 355 17.13 -8.40 -9.12
N MET A 356 16.78 -8.75 -7.90
CA MET A 356 16.78 -7.82 -6.76
C MET A 356 18.16 -7.19 -6.53
N GLY A 357 19.24 -7.91 -6.79
CA GLY A 357 20.62 -7.39 -6.68
C GLY A 357 20.91 -6.21 -7.61
N ASP A 358 20.28 -6.17 -8.79
CA ASP A 358 20.43 -5.05 -9.73
C ASP A 358 19.75 -3.76 -9.24
N LEU A 359 18.84 -3.90 -8.27
CA LEU A 359 18.06 -2.83 -7.66
C LEU A 359 18.69 -2.29 -6.36
N ALA A 360 19.70 -2.98 -5.79
CA ALA A 360 20.38 -2.54 -4.57
C ALA A 360 21.24 -1.28 -4.84
N LEU A 361 21.21 -0.33 -3.90
CA LEU A 361 21.81 1.00 -4.06
C LEU A 361 22.71 1.43 -2.89
N GLU A 362 22.80 0.66 -1.81
CA GLU A 362 23.47 1.06 -0.57
C GLU A 362 24.83 1.70 -0.81
N ARG A 363 25.70 1.04 -1.60
CA ARG A 363 27.03 1.55 -1.91
C ARG A 363 26.99 2.89 -2.68
N GLN A 364 26.17 2.97 -3.72
CA GLN A 364 26.06 4.19 -4.55
C GLN A 364 25.53 5.36 -3.73
N VAL A 365 24.52 5.13 -2.89
CA VAL A 365 23.95 6.14 -2.00
C VAL A 365 24.97 6.61 -0.98
N LYS A 366 25.74 5.69 -0.39
CA LYS A 366 26.81 6.04 0.53
C LYS A 366 27.88 6.92 -0.12
N ASP A 367 28.30 6.58 -1.34
CA ASP A 367 29.30 7.35 -2.09
C ASP A 367 28.74 8.73 -2.47
N ARG A 368 27.50 8.84 -2.96
CA ARG A 368 26.84 10.12 -3.30
C ARG A 368 26.63 11.03 -2.09
N LEU A 369 26.27 10.45 -0.91
CA LEU A 369 26.17 11.20 0.36
C LEU A 369 27.54 11.71 0.83
N ALA A 370 28.59 10.91 0.67
CA ALA A 370 29.95 11.30 1.04
C ALA A 370 30.50 12.42 0.12
N ALA A 371 30.14 12.41 -1.15
CA ALA A 371 30.48 13.46 -2.12
C ALA A 371 29.66 14.75 -1.91
N GLY A 372 28.58 14.72 -1.13
CA GLY A 372 27.67 15.86 -0.96
C GLY A 372 26.63 16.02 -2.07
N ASP A 373 26.50 15.04 -2.95
CA ASP A 373 25.56 15.06 -4.08
C ASP A 373 24.11 14.84 -3.63
N LEU A 374 23.92 14.17 -2.48
CA LEU A 374 22.61 13.90 -1.90
C LEU A 374 22.47 14.57 -0.54
N PRO A 375 21.40 15.33 -0.28
CA PRO A 375 21.08 15.78 1.07
C PRO A 375 20.39 14.67 1.86
N ALA A 376 20.67 14.59 3.17
CA ALA A 376 19.85 13.77 4.06
C ALA A 376 18.48 14.44 4.26
N PRO A 377 17.35 13.77 3.95
CA PRO A 377 16.04 14.32 4.24
C PRO A 377 15.83 14.46 5.73
N LEU A 378 15.09 15.49 6.12
CA LEU A 378 14.71 15.76 7.50
C LEU A 378 13.20 15.85 7.61
N LEU A 379 12.67 15.58 8.80
CA LEU A 379 11.25 15.77 9.10
C LEU A 379 10.79 17.17 8.71
N SER A 380 9.70 17.25 7.98
CA SER A 380 9.03 18.49 7.58
C SER A 380 7.76 18.72 8.43
N ARG A 381 7.06 19.82 8.18
CA ARG A 381 5.80 20.15 8.88
C ARG A 381 4.75 19.05 8.76
N GLU A 382 4.70 18.38 7.63
CA GLU A 382 3.73 17.31 7.34
C GLU A 382 3.99 16.06 8.21
N HIS A 383 5.25 15.81 8.61
CA HIS A 383 5.65 14.65 9.41
C HIS A 383 5.57 14.89 10.92
N ILE A 384 5.63 16.14 11.37
CA ILE A 384 5.67 16.48 12.81
C ILE A 384 4.46 15.98 13.58
N PRO A 385 3.21 16.10 13.08
CA PRO A 385 2.05 15.63 13.83
C PRO A 385 2.15 14.15 14.23
N LEU A 386 2.78 13.30 13.40
CA LEU A 386 3.03 11.90 13.74
C LEU A 386 4.09 11.76 14.84
N VAL A 387 5.16 12.55 14.79
CA VAL A 387 6.18 12.58 15.85
C VAL A 387 5.57 13.03 17.17
N GLU A 388 4.70 14.03 17.16
CA GLU A 388 3.98 14.51 18.35
C GLU A 388 3.09 13.42 18.95
N GLY A 389 2.38 12.68 18.13
CA GLY A 389 1.54 11.57 18.57
C GLY A 389 2.34 10.40 19.17
N ARG A 390 3.46 10.04 18.56
CA ARG A 390 4.29 8.87 18.95
C ARG A 390 5.35 9.19 19.97
N TYR A 391 5.95 10.37 19.89
CA TYR A 391 7.08 10.83 20.68
C TYR A 391 6.86 12.27 21.19
N PRO A 392 5.85 12.52 22.06
CA PRO A 392 5.47 13.89 22.45
C PRO A 392 6.62 14.70 23.04
N HIS A 393 7.55 14.02 23.71
CA HIS A 393 8.74 14.64 24.32
C HIS A 393 9.78 15.10 23.30
N LEU A 394 9.68 14.66 22.04
CA LEU A 394 10.55 15.05 20.93
C LEU A 394 9.91 16.09 19.99
N ALA A 395 8.66 16.45 20.22
CA ALA A 395 7.97 17.45 19.42
C ALA A 395 8.63 18.84 19.55
N TRP A 396 8.57 19.63 18.46
CA TRP A 396 9.02 21.02 18.42
C TRP A 396 8.13 21.84 17.48
N GLU A 397 8.08 23.16 17.75
CA GLU A 397 7.46 24.10 16.82
C GLU A 397 8.40 24.41 15.64
N TYR A 398 7.85 24.55 14.45
CA TYR A 398 8.60 24.85 13.21
C TYR A 398 8.74 26.34 13.01
#